data_d8a6faa77c8871efa3f72f84bc139700
#
_entry.id   d8a6faa77c8871efa3f72f84bc139700
#
_cell.length_a   1.000
_cell.length_b   1.000
_cell.length_c   1.000
_cell.angle_alpha   90.00
_cell.angle_beta   90.00
_cell.angle_gamma   90.00
#
_symmetry.space_group_name_H-M   'P 1'
#
loop_
_entity.id
_entity.type
_entity.pdbx_description
1 polymer ?
#
loop_
_entity_poly.entity_id
_entity_poly.type
_entity_poly.pdbx_seq_one_letter_code
_entity_poly.pdbx_strand_id
1 'polypeptide(L)'
;MKNNFKHFLVCVLLSFTIIKGVEANEQFVFDVTELEISENGNQINGYKGGTATSADGSTITAENFYYNKLTNILETTGDVRYLDKIKKIIITTDKAIYFKNQEKIFSIGNSKAISDDNNIQAHKLEYDKINNIFKAKKEAKVKDLKKDTTIYADEI
;
A
#
# COMPACT_ATOMS: atom_id res chain seq x y z
N MET A 1 71.27 26.19 -28.26
CA MET A 1 70.33 25.07 -28.34
C MET A 1 69.35 25.22 -27.18
N LYS A 2 68.13 25.65 -27.44
CA LYS A 2 67.07 25.82 -26.42
C LYS A 2 66.09 24.65 -26.51
N ASN A 3 66.02 23.80 -25.47
CA ASN A 3 65.07 22.74 -25.35
C ASN A 3 63.77 23.31 -24.80
N ASN A 4 62.71 23.34 -25.65
CA ASN A 4 61.35 23.62 -25.23
C ASN A 4 60.73 22.32 -24.78
N PHE A 5 60.70 22.09 -23.47
CA PHE A 5 59.96 21.03 -22.86
C PHE A 5 58.47 21.50 -22.72
N LYS A 6 57.62 21.12 -23.66
CA LYS A 6 56.18 21.40 -23.57
C LYS A 6 55.59 20.45 -22.56
N HIS A 7 55.17 21.01 -21.43
CA HIS A 7 54.32 20.29 -20.47
C HIS A 7 52.96 19.99 -21.09
N PHE A 8 52.77 18.73 -21.45
CA PHE A 8 51.47 18.24 -21.86
C PHE A 8 50.66 17.95 -20.59
N LEU A 9 49.89 18.96 -20.12
CA LEU A 9 48.98 18.81 -19.00
C LEU A 9 47.76 18.02 -19.46
N VAL A 10 47.76 16.71 -19.25
CA VAL A 10 46.58 15.88 -19.45
C VAL A 10 45.63 16.15 -18.30
N CYS A 11 44.65 17.04 -18.51
CA CYS A 11 43.51 17.16 -17.63
C CYS A 11 42.63 15.92 -17.81
N VAL A 12 42.82 14.89 -16.99
CA VAL A 12 41.86 13.82 -16.81
C VAL A 12 40.68 14.42 -16.05
N LEU A 13 39.66 14.89 -16.80
CA LEU A 13 38.33 15.19 -16.26
C LEU A 13 37.73 13.87 -15.81
N LEU A 14 37.93 13.54 -14.52
CA LEU A 14 37.11 12.55 -13.87
C LEU A 14 35.68 13.09 -13.83
N SER A 15 34.90 12.77 -14.85
CA SER A 15 33.44 12.93 -14.80
C SER A 15 32.91 11.95 -13.75
N PHE A 16 32.78 12.42 -12.51
CA PHE A 16 31.94 11.78 -11.50
C PHE A 16 30.49 11.80 -12.02
N THR A 17 30.13 10.81 -12.78
CA THR A 17 28.71 10.51 -13.01
C THR A 17 28.17 10.09 -11.66
N ILE A 18 27.50 11.03 -10.96
CA ILE A 18 26.65 10.72 -9.84
C ILE A 18 25.53 9.85 -10.43
N ILE A 19 25.73 8.54 -10.36
CA ILE A 19 24.65 7.58 -10.53
C ILE A 19 23.75 7.87 -9.33
N LYS A 20 22.72 8.70 -9.54
CA LYS A 20 21.59 8.71 -8.63
C LYS A 20 21.08 7.28 -8.67
N GLY A 21 21.39 6.49 -7.64
CA GLY A 21 20.72 5.24 -7.42
C GLY A 21 19.23 5.56 -7.48
N VAL A 22 18.52 4.98 -8.44
CA VAL A 22 17.08 4.90 -8.36
C VAL A 22 16.86 4.06 -7.11
N GLU A 23 16.63 4.71 -5.96
CA GLU A 23 16.08 4.02 -4.82
C GLU A 23 14.79 3.39 -5.36
N ALA A 24 14.81 2.08 -5.49
CA ALA A 24 13.59 1.34 -5.72
C ALA A 24 12.72 1.67 -4.51
N ASN A 25 11.79 2.60 -4.68
CA ASN A 25 10.87 3.01 -3.63
C ASN A 25 10.01 1.78 -3.34
N GLU A 26 10.45 0.99 -2.37
CA GLU A 26 9.71 -0.20 -1.97
C GLU A 26 8.32 0.25 -1.54
N GLN A 27 7.33 -0.16 -2.29
CA GLN A 27 5.93 0.25 -2.07
C GLN A 27 5.42 -0.25 -0.72
N PHE A 28 5.98 -1.38 -0.23
CA PHE A 28 5.64 -1.96 1.06
C PHE A 28 6.89 -2.52 1.74
N VAL A 29 6.98 -2.30 3.05
CA VAL A 29 7.90 -2.98 3.97
C VAL A 29 7.12 -4.06 4.69
N PHE A 30 7.62 -5.30 4.68
CA PHE A 30 6.98 -6.45 5.32
C PHE A 30 7.69 -6.82 6.62
N ASP A 31 6.91 -6.92 7.70
CA ASP A 31 7.30 -7.51 8.98
C ASP A 31 6.36 -8.69 9.23
N VAL A 32 6.79 -9.87 8.82
CA VAL A 32 5.98 -11.11 8.78
C VAL A 32 6.76 -12.27 9.39
N THR A 33 6.04 -13.26 9.91
CA THR A 33 6.65 -14.42 10.56
C THR A 33 7.43 -15.30 9.59
N GLU A 34 6.91 -15.51 8.39
CA GLU A 34 7.58 -16.26 7.31
C GLU A 34 7.50 -15.44 6.01
N LEU A 35 8.62 -15.35 5.30
CA LEU A 35 8.73 -14.62 4.04
C LEU A 35 9.31 -15.53 2.96
N GLU A 36 8.64 -15.57 1.81
CA GLU A 36 9.13 -16.21 0.59
C GLU A 36 9.24 -15.16 -0.51
N ILE A 37 10.38 -15.14 -1.22
CA ILE A 37 10.60 -14.27 -2.36
C ILE A 37 10.83 -15.15 -3.58
N SER A 38 10.04 -14.95 -4.62
CA SER A 38 10.07 -15.72 -5.88
C SER A 38 10.05 -14.82 -7.11
N GLU A 39 10.02 -15.41 -8.30
CA GLU A 39 9.98 -14.69 -9.57
C GLU A 39 11.05 -13.58 -9.70
N ASN A 40 12.31 -13.95 -9.42
CA ASN A 40 13.46 -13.03 -9.45
C ASN A 40 13.27 -11.79 -8.56
N GLY A 41 12.57 -11.96 -7.42
CA GLY A 41 12.32 -10.86 -6.48
C GLY A 41 11.05 -10.05 -6.75
N ASN A 42 10.26 -10.42 -7.76
CA ASN A 42 9.04 -9.70 -8.12
C ASN A 42 7.80 -10.15 -7.33
N GLN A 43 7.82 -11.37 -6.78
CA GLN A 43 6.75 -11.89 -5.94
C GLN A 43 7.24 -12.01 -4.50
N ILE A 44 6.52 -11.39 -3.57
CA ILE A 44 6.75 -11.52 -2.12
C ILE A 44 5.51 -12.14 -1.49
N ASN A 45 5.70 -13.26 -0.80
CA ASN A 45 4.65 -13.94 -0.04
C ASN A 45 5.02 -13.91 1.44
N GLY A 46 4.10 -13.45 2.28
CA GLY A 46 4.22 -13.47 3.73
C GLY A 46 3.18 -14.40 4.33
N TYR A 47 3.56 -15.15 5.38
CA TYR A 47 2.71 -16.14 6.02
C TYR A 47 2.80 -16.08 7.54
N LYS A 48 1.82 -16.70 8.20
CA LYS A 48 1.73 -16.84 9.66
C LYS A 48 1.65 -15.51 10.40
N GLY A 49 1.00 -14.56 9.78
CA GLY A 49 0.73 -13.26 10.36
C GLY A 49 1.87 -12.25 10.24
N GLY A 50 1.49 -10.99 10.30
CA GLY A 50 2.43 -9.88 10.27
C GLY A 50 1.80 -8.57 9.81
N THR A 51 2.66 -7.66 9.33
CA THR A 51 2.27 -6.32 8.90
C THR A 51 3.00 -5.93 7.62
N ALA A 52 2.27 -5.39 6.66
CA ALA A 52 2.82 -4.66 5.53
C ALA A 52 2.63 -3.15 5.76
N THR A 53 3.71 -2.38 5.70
CA THR A 53 3.69 -0.92 5.86
C THR A 53 3.95 -0.27 4.51
N SER A 54 3.05 0.59 4.07
CA SER A 54 3.18 1.39 2.86
C SER A 54 4.06 2.62 3.09
N ALA A 55 4.65 3.18 2.03
CA ALA A 55 5.53 4.35 2.08
C ALA A 55 4.87 5.60 2.73
N ASP A 56 3.53 5.71 2.69
CA ASP A 56 2.77 6.77 3.35
C ASP A 56 2.50 6.52 4.85
N GLY A 57 3.02 5.42 5.40
CA GLY A 57 2.85 5.03 6.79
C GLY A 57 1.54 4.31 7.10
N SER A 58 0.67 4.06 6.10
CA SER A 58 -0.49 3.19 6.32
C SER A 58 -0.04 1.73 6.46
N THR A 59 -0.76 0.96 7.28
CA THR A 59 -0.41 -0.41 7.61
C THR A 59 -1.53 -1.38 7.29
N ILE A 60 -1.18 -2.59 6.87
CA ILE A 60 -2.09 -3.72 6.74
C ILE A 60 -1.57 -4.85 7.60
N THR A 61 -2.36 -5.34 8.56
CA THR A 61 -2.11 -6.57 9.29
C THR A 61 -2.99 -7.67 8.73
N ALA A 62 -2.47 -8.88 8.60
CA ALA A 62 -3.19 -10.06 8.08
C ALA A 62 -2.46 -11.35 8.44
N GLU A 63 -3.07 -12.50 8.17
CA GLU A 63 -2.41 -13.81 8.29
C GLU A 63 -1.50 -14.08 7.09
N ASN A 64 -1.94 -13.73 5.87
CA ASN A 64 -1.18 -13.98 4.65
C ASN A 64 -1.14 -12.75 3.74
N PHE A 65 -0.02 -12.61 3.03
CA PHE A 65 0.29 -11.51 2.12
C PHE A 65 0.81 -12.06 0.79
N TYR A 66 0.32 -11.52 -0.32
CA TYR A 66 0.76 -11.85 -1.68
C TYR A 66 0.98 -10.54 -2.43
N TYR A 67 2.23 -10.13 -2.58
CA TYR A 67 2.58 -8.86 -3.23
C TYR A 67 3.32 -9.10 -4.53
N ASN A 68 2.79 -8.55 -5.61
CA ASN A 68 3.44 -8.54 -6.91
C ASN A 68 4.00 -7.14 -7.20
N LYS A 69 5.33 -7.01 -7.26
CA LYS A 69 6.03 -5.73 -7.48
C LYS A 69 5.80 -5.16 -8.87
N LEU A 70 5.59 -6.01 -9.90
CA LEU A 70 5.39 -5.54 -11.27
C LEU A 70 4.03 -4.86 -11.45
N THR A 71 3.01 -5.38 -10.80
CA THR A 71 1.65 -4.83 -10.86
C THR A 71 1.36 -3.85 -9.73
N ASN A 72 2.19 -3.83 -8.67
CA ASN A 72 1.96 -3.09 -7.43
C ASN A 72 0.61 -3.45 -6.78
N ILE A 73 0.26 -4.74 -6.81
CA ILE A 73 -0.96 -5.26 -6.17
C ILE A 73 -0.55 -6.08 -4.95
N LEU A 74 -1.11 -5.72 -3.81
CA LEU A 74 -1.00 -6.48 -2.57
C LEU A 74 -2.36 -7.12 -2.25
N GLU A 75 -2.42 -8.45 -2.21
CA GLU A 75 -3.54 -9.21 -1.68
C GLU A 75 -3.23 -9.68 -0.26
N THR A 76 -4.22 -9.62 0.63
CA THR A 76 -4.10 -10.06 2.02
C THR A 76 -5.33 -10.85 2.42
N THR A 77 -5.14 -11.88 3.24
CA THR A 77 -6.22 -12.75 3.74
C THR A 77 -6.00 -13.11 5.20
N GLY A 78 -7.11 -13.37 5.91
CA GLY A 78 -7.15 -13.74 7.31
C GLY A 78 -7.04 -12.54 8.25
N ASP A 79 -8.14 -12.22 8.94
CA ASP A 79 -8.22 -11.13 9.92
C ASP A 79 -7.58 -9.82 9.48
N VAL A 80 -7.88 -9.42 8.25
CA VAL A 80 -7.25 -8.27 7.62
C VAL A 80 -7.68 -6.98 8.32
N ARG A 81 -6.70 -6.15 8.69
CA ARG A 81 -6.93 -4.82 9.24
C ARG A 81 -6.02 -3.79 8.56
N TYR A 82 -6.62 -2.91 7.77
CA TYR A 82 -5.97 -1.71 7.24
C TYR A 82 -6.12 -0.55 8.23
N LEU A 83 -5.06 0.22 8.41
CA LEU A 83 -5.03 1.42 9.24
C LEU A 83 -4.32 2.57 8.51
N ASP A 84 -5.03 3.66 8.29
CA ASP A 84 -4.48 4.96 7.92
C ASP A 84 -4.57 5.90 9.13
N LYS A 85 -3.43 6.16 9.77
CA LYS A 85 -3.37 7.01 10.97
C LYS A 85 -3.63 8.48 10.67
N ILE A 86 -3.27 8.94 9.46
CA ILE A 86 -3.40 10.34 9.06
C ILE A 86 -4.87 10.65 8.80
N LYS A 87 -5.55 9.79 8.05
CA LYS A 87 -6.97 9.94 7.73
C LYS A 87 -7.90 9.35 8.80
N LYS A 88 -7.33 8.71 9.83
CA LYS A 88 -8.06 8.03 10.92
C LYS A 88 -9.07 7.00 10.39
N ILE A 89 -8.65 6.23 9.40
CA ILE A 89 -9.49 5.21 8.77
C ILE A 89 -9.00 3.83 9.20
N ILE A 90 -9.93 2.99 9.62
CA ILE A 90 -9.71 1.58 9.90
C ILE A 90 -10.66 0.78 9.00
N ILE A 91 -10.12 -0.20 8.26
CA ILE A 91 -10.92 -1.18 7.54
C ILE A 91 -10.58 -2.55 8.07
N THR A 92 -11.59 -3.35 8.42
CA THR A 92 -11.45 -4.76 8.79
C THR A 92 -12.25 -5.63 7.83
N THR A 93 -11.71 -6.80 7.44
CA THR A 93 -12.33 -7.67 6.45
C THR A 93 -11.69 -9.06 6.44
N ASP A 94 -12.27 -10.03 5.78
CA ASP A 94 -11.68 -11.36 5.62
C ASP A 94 -10.57 -11.36 4.54
N LYS A 95 -10.73 -10.53 3.49
CA LYS A 95 -9.77 -10.36 2.39
C LYS A 95 -9.70 -8.91 1.94
N ALA A 96 -8.49 -8.40 1.67
CA ALA A 96 -8.30 -7.12 1.01
C ALA A 96 -7.36 -7.24 -0.19
N ILE A 97 -7.60 -6.37 -1.19
CA ILE A 97 -6.74 -6.19 -2.35
C ILE A 97 -6.43 -4.70 -2.46
N TYR A 98 -5.15 -4.35 -2.34
CA TYR A 98 -4.69 -2.97 -2.48
C TYR A 98 -4.02 -2.78 -3.83
N PHE A 99 -4.64 -2.01 -4.71
CA PHE A 99 -4.07 -1.53 -5.97
C PHE A 99 -3.27 -0.26 -5.69
N LYS A 100 -2.00 -0.42 -5.37
CA LYS A 100 -1.14 0.69 -4.90
C LYS A 100 -1.02 1.81 -5.94
N ASN A 101 -0.92 1.49 -7.21
CA ASN A 101 -0.85 2.50 -8.29
C ASN A 101 -2.11 3.35 -8.42
N GLN A 102 -3.24 2.87 -7.93
CA GLN A 102 -4.53 3.56 -7.96
C GLN A 102 -4.92 4.14 -6.59
N GLU A 103 -4.14 3.85 -5.55
CA GLU A 103 -4.47 4.14 -4.15
C GLU A 103 -5.89 3.68 -3.78
N LYS A 104 -6.26 2.46 -4.22
CA LYS A 104 -7.58 1.86 -3.98
C LYS A 104 -7.48 0.54 -3.23
N ILE A 105 -8.34 0.40 -2.24
CA ILE A 105 -8.46 -0.81 -1.44
C ILE A 105 -9.83 -1.41 -1.65
N PHE A 106 -9.87 -2.68 -2.05
CA PHE A 106 -11.09 -3.48 -2.16
C PHE A 106 -11.09 -4.50 -1.03
N SER A 107 -12.16 -4.54 -0.25
CA SER A 107 -12.36 -5.51 0.82
C SER A 107 -13.55 -6.41 0.53
N ILE A 108 -13.45 -7.68 0.92
CA ILE A 108 -14.42 -8.73 0.61
C ILE A 108 -14.61 -9.61 1.84
N GLY A 109 -15.86 -9.82 2.23
CA GLY A 109 -16.25 -10.63 3.38
C GLY A 109 -16.19 -9.81 4.67
N ASN A 110 -17.32 -9.78 5.43
CA ASN A 110 -17.43 -9.13 6.75
C ASN A 110 -16.77 -7.74 6.85
N SER A 111 -16.86 -6.96 5.77
CA SER A 111 -16.14 -5.72 5.65
C SER A 111 -16.74 -4.62 6.51
N LYS A 112 -15.89 -3.95 7.30
CA LYS A 112 -16.24 -2.78 8.11
C LYS A 112 -15.22 -1.69 7.90
N ALA A 113 -15.70 -0.45 7.74
CA ALA A 113 -14.85 0.72 7.73
C ALA A 113 -15.30 1.70 8.81
N ILE A 114 -14.34 2.26 9.53
CA ILE A 114 -14.56 3.24 10.59
C ILE A 114 -13.75 4.48 10.23
N SER A 115 -14.39 5.62 10.28
CA SER A 115 -13.78 6.94 10.20
C SER A 115 -14.29 7.82 11.35
N ASP A 116 -13.79 9.06 11.47
CA ASP A 116 -14.27 10.00 12.49
C ASP A 116 -15.79 10.26 12.39
N ASP A 117 -16.35 10.17 11.20
CA ASP A 117 -17.72 10.57 10.91
C ASP A 117 -18.67 9.41 10.63
N ASN A 118 -18.14 8.25 10.22
CA ASN A 118 -18.98 7.16 9.69
C ASN A 118 -18.50 5.79 10.14
N ASN A 119 -19.47 4.90 10.38
CA ASN A 119 -19.28 3.46 10.47
C ASN A 119 -19.98 2.81 9.28
N ILE A 120 -19.23 2.10 8.45
CA ILE A 120 -19.74 1.44 7.24
C ILE A 120 -19.57 -0.07 7.42
N GLN A 121 -20.58 -0.84 7.06
CA GLN A 121 -20.56 -2.30 7.03
C GLN A 121 -21.14 -2.77 5.69
N ALA A 122 -20.51 -3.77 5.06
CA ALA A 122 -21.00 -4.39 3.83
C ALA A 122 -20.28 -5.71 3.58
N HIS A 123 -20.75 -6.51 2.63
CA HIS A 123 -20.00 -7.67 2.15
C HIS A 123 -18.78 -7.24 1.30
N LYS A 124 -18.90 -6.12 0.56
CA LYS A 124 -17.82 -5.55 -0.24
C LYS A 124 -17.70 -4.06 0.02
N LEU A 125 -16.47 -3.59 0.24
CA LEU A 125 -16.14 -2.16 0.30
C LEU A 125 -15.06 -1.85 -0.73
N GLU A 126 -15.15 -0.70 -1.38
CA GLU A 126 -14.08 -0.04 -2.10
C GLU A 126 -13.75 1.25 -1.36
N TYR A 127 -12.48 1.47 -1.05
CA TYR A 127 -11.98 2.72 -0.51
C TYR A 127 -11.01 3.37 -1.51
N ASP A 128 -11.40 4.50 -2.06
CA ASP A 128 -10.55 5.37 -2.87
C ASP A 128 -9.83 6.35 -1.93
N LYS A 129 -8.54 6.09 -1.68
CA LYS A 129 -7.73 6.90 -0.75
C LYS A 129 -7.50 8.32 -1.26
N ILE A 130 -7.38 8.51 -2.58
CA ILE A 130 -7.11 9.82 -3.17
C ILE A 130 -8.30 10.73 -2.93
N ASN A 131 -9.49 10.25 -3.27
CA ASN A 131 -10.72 11.04 -3.17
C ASN A 131 -11.41 10.94 -1.81
N ASN A 132 -10.93 10.07 -0.91
CA ASN A 132 -11.53 9.76 0.39
C ASN A 132 -12.99 9.30 0.28
N ILE A 133 -13.27 8.45 -0.70
CA ILE A 133 -14.63 7.95 -1.00
C ILE A 133 -14.71 6.46 -0.67
N PHE A 134 -15.79 6.08 0.03
CA PHE A 134 -16.19 4.69 0.20
C PHE A 134 -17.35 4.35 -0.74
N LYS A 135 -17.31 3.13 -1.30
CA LYS A 135 -18.45 2.49 -1.94
C LYS A 135 -18.71 1.18 -1.26
N ALA A 136 -19.91 0.96 -0.80
CA ALA A 136 -20.34 -0.24 -0.10
C ALA A 136 -21.37 -0.99 -0.94
N LYS A 137 -21.20 -2.32 -1.07
CA LYS A 137 -22.09 -3.16 -1.87
C LYS A 137 -22.45 -4.45 -1.13
N LYS A 138 -23.66 -4.91 -1.34
CA LYS A 138 -24.28 -6.07 -0.71
C LYS A 138 -24.45 -5.87 0.79
N GLU A 139 -25.71 -5.69 1.19
CA GLU A 139 -26.10 -5.47 2.59
C GLU A 139 -25.39 -4.27 3.22
N ALA A 140 -25.27 -3.18 2.46
CA ALA A 140 -24.60 -1.98 2.91
C ALA A 140 -25.39 -1.29 4.04
N LYS A 141 -24.67 -0.96 5.11
CA LYS A 141 -25.16 -0.19 6.25
C LYS A 141 -24.15 0.91 6.55
N VAL A 142 -24.61 2.16 6.53
CA VAL A 142 -23.81 3.32 6.90
C VAL A 142 -24.46 4.03 8.07
N LYS A 143 -23.71 4.20 9.16
CA LYS A 143 -24.11 5.04 10.29
C LYS A 143 -23.30 6.33 10.25
N ASP A 144 -23.98 7.48 10.03
CA ASP A 144 -23.44 8.82 10.20
C ASP A 144 -23.41 9.12 11.72
N LEU A 145 -22.21 9.26 12.27
CA LEU A 145 -22.04 9.48 13.71
C LEU A 145 -22.36 10.91 14.15
N LYS A 146 -22.32 11.88 13.21
CA LYS A 146 -22.63 13.28 13.49
C LYS A 146 -24.14 13.54 13.53
N LYS A 147 -24.87 12.87 12.61
CA LYS A 147 -26.32 13.04 12.48
C LYS A 147 -27.13 11.96 13.21
N ASP A 148 -26.44 10.95 13.76
CA ASP A 148 -27.03 9.73 14.34
C ASP A 148 -28.05 9.04 13.39
N THR A 149 -27.77 9.11 12.09
CA THR A 149 -28.61 8.55 11.05
C THR A 149 -28.02 7.26 10.53
N THR A 150 -28.85 6.26 10.30
CA THR A 150 -28.43 5.00 9.69
C THR A 150 -29.14 4.80 8.35
N ILE A 151 -28.36 4.47 7.32
CA ILE A 151 -28.83 4.18 5.96
C ILE A 151 -28.56 2.70 5.69
N TYR A 152 -29.52 2.03 5.10
CA TYR A 152 -29.42 0.67 4.60
C TYR A 152 -29.71 0.67 3.10
N ALA A 153 -28.87 0.00 2.32
CA ALA A 153 -29.06 -0.14 0.88
C ALA A 153 -28.31 -1.37 0.35
N ASP A 154 -28.58 -1.79 -0.86
CA ASP A 154 -27.77 -2.83 -1.51
C ASP A 154 -26.44 -2.26 -2.05
N GLU A 155 -26.44 -0.97 -2.39
CA GLU A 155 -25.24 -0.22 -2.79
C GLU A 155 -25.31 1.24 -2.29
N ILE A 156 -24.21 1.73 -1.76
CA ILE A 156 -23.99 3.12 -1.30
C ILE A 156 -22.66 3.60 -1.82
#